data_db43283bf7beb84be6771a2a4757b008
#
_entry.id   db43283bf7beb84be6771a2a4757b008
#
_cell.length_a   1.000
_cell.length_b   1.000
_cell.length_c   1.000
_cell.angle_alpha   90.00
_cell.angle_beta   90.00
_cell.angle_gamma   90.00
#
_symmetry.space_group_name_H-M   'P 1'
#
loop_
_entity.id
_entity.type
_entity.pdbx_description
1 polymer ?
#
loop_
_entity_poly.entity_id
_entity_poly.type
_entity_poly.pdbx_seq_one_letter_code
_entity_poly.pdbx_strand_id
1 'polypeptide(L)'
;MPIFVGYLILSVALSLAISPSVISEQLTEIPNSSSPANAQVYFLSPTNGQVFNTADSDGIAIEFGLNGMKVSPAGLAVPDSGHHHLLINMNELPDLTKPLPASDQVLHFGKGQTNTRIQLPPGSHRLQLVLGNHVHIPHNPPVMSKVIEIEIK
;
A
#
# COMPACT_ATOMS: atom_id res chain seq x y z
N MET A 1 73.34 -40.91 -44.43
CA MET A 1 71.87 -41.05 -44.35
C MET A 1 71.43 -40.55 -42.97
N PRO A 2 70.87 -39.36 -42.83
CA PRO A 2 70.29 -38.92 -41.55
C PRO A 2 68.83 -39.29 -41.50
N ILE A 3 68.46 -39.90 -40.42
CA ILE A 3 67.07 -40.28 -40.08
C ILE A 3 66.36 -39.08 -39.48
N PHE A 4 65.35 -38.56 -40.17
CA PHE A 4 64.46 -37.52 -39.64
C PHE A 4 63.41 -38.15 -38.70
N VAL A 5 63.48 -37.82 -37.40
CA VAL A 5 62.44 -38.18 -36.45
C VAL A 5 61.47 -36.99 -36.41
N GLY A 6 60.29 -37.20 -36.99
CA GLY A 6 59.20 -36.19 -36.93
C GLY A 6 58.48 -36.20 -35.54
N TYR A 7 58.54 -35.11 -34.82
CA TYR A 7 57.73 -34.89 -33.59
C TYR A 7 56.32 -34.45 -34.00
N LEU A 8 55.35 -35.30 -33.70
CA LEU A 8 53.94 -34.97 -33.84
C LEU A 8 53.49 -34.19 -32.58
N ILE A 9 53.27 -32.87 -32.71
CA ILE A 9 52.76 -32.05 -31.64
C ILE A 9 51.26 -32.20 -31.70
N LEU A 10 50.67 -32.89 -30.66
CA LEU A 10 49.24 -32.99 -30.46
C LEU A 10 48.77 -31.79 -29.66
N SER A 11 48.21 -30.78 -30.32
CA SER A 11 47.60 -29.62 -29.67
C SER A 11 46.20 -29.99 -29.16
N VAL A 12 46.06 -30.14 -27.84
CA VAL A 12 44.79 -30.29 -27.18
C VAL A 12 44.18 -28.89 -26.99
N ALA A 13 43.17 -28.56 -27.77
CA ALA A 13 42.36 -27.35 -27.58
C ALA A 13 41.36 -27.58 -26.44
N LEU A 14 41.62 -26.99 -25.27
CA LEU A 14 40.69 -26.99 -24.13
C LEU A 14 39.63 -25.92 -24.38
N SER A 15 38.46 -26.32 -24.87
CA SER A 15 37.31 -25.43 -25.02
C SER A 15 36.66 -25.18 -23.65
N LEU A 16 36.87 -24.00 -23.06
CA LEU A 16 36.12 -23.54 -21.90
C LEU A 16 34.68 -23.19 -22.32
N ALA A 17 33.74 -24.06 -22.03
CA ALA A 17 32.32 -23.76 -22.15
C ALA A 17 31.92 -22.83 -21.03
N ILE A 18 31.76 -21.53 -21.31
CA ILE A 18 31.16 -20.56 -20.40
C ILE A 18 29.66 -20.79 -20.44
N SER A 19 29.12 -21.46 -19.42
CA SER A 19 27.66 -21.55 -19.22
C SER A 19 27.11 -20.16 -18.87
N PRO A 20 26.12 -19.64 -19.60
CA PRO A 20 25.45 -18.43 -19.17
C PRO A 20 24.69 -18.71 -17.86
N SER A 21 25.18 -18.15 -16.76
CA SER A 21 24.40 -18.12 -15.51
C SER A 21 23.15 -17.29 -15.77
N VAL A 22 22.00 -17.94 -15.85
CA VAL A 22 20.71 -17.28 -15.88
C VAL A 22 20.55 -16.64 -14.51
N ILE A 23 20.82 -15.33 -14.41
CA ILE A 23 20.45 -14.53 -13.26
C ILE A 23 18.92 -14.47 -13.31
N SER A 24 18.28 -15.35 -12.57
CA SER A 24 16.86 -15.22 -12.25
C SER A 24 16.72 -13.96 -11.40
N GLU A 25 16.27 -12.88 -12.02
CA GLU A 25 15.88 -11.65 -11.31
C GLU A 25 14.65 -12.02 -10.47
N GLN A 26 14.88 -12.39 -9.22
CA GLN A 26 13.82 -12.56 -8.23
C GLN A 26 13.21 -11.17 -8.05
N LEU A 27 12.04 -10.96 -8.65
CA LEU A 27 11.14 -9.89 -8.25
C LEU A 27 10.86 -10.11 -6.77
N THR A 28 11.56 -9.40 -5.91
CA THR A 28 11.26 -9.39 -4.48
C THR A 28 9.92 -8.68 -4.34
N GLU A 29 8.85 -9.45 -4.19
CA GLU A 29 7.57 -8.90 -3.76
C GLU A 29 7.82 -8.15 -2.45
N ILE A 30 7.42 -6.89 -2.40
CA ILE A 30 7.52 -6.10 -1.17
C ILE A 30 6.49 -6.71 -0.22
N PRO A 31 6.92 -7.38 0.87
CA PRO A 31 5.99 -8.06 1.74
C PRO A 31 5.10 -7.04 2.46
N ASN A 32 3.83 -7.38 2.67
CA ASN A 32 2.95 -6.61 3.52
C ASN A 32 3.59 -6.51 4.91
N SER A 33 3.60 -5.30 5.47
CA SER A 33 4.03 -5.11 6.85
C SER A 33 3.02 -5.80 7.79
N SER A 34 3.50 -6.50 8.82
CA SER A 34 2.60 -7.05 9.84
C SER A 34 1.93 -5.93 10.64
N SER A 35 0.71 -6.17 11.12
CA SER A 35 0.04 -5.29 12.07
C SER A 35 -0.03 -5.92 13.45
N PRO A 36 0.15 -5.13 14.54
CA PRO A 36 -0.13 -5.60 15.90
C PRO A 36 -1.58 -6.05 16.07
N ALA A 37 -1.84 -7.07 16.89
CA ALA A 37 -3.18 -7.63 17.11
C ALA A 37 -4.18 -6.61 17.69
N ASN A 38 -3.69 -5.57 18.36
CA ASN A 38 -4.50 -4.48 18.93
C ASN A 38 -4.56 -3.25 18.01
N ALA A 39 -4.07 -3.34 16.77
CA ALA A 39 -4.14 -2.25 15.80
C ALA A 39 -5.59 -1.99 15.38
N GLN A 40 -6.03 -0.75 15.50
CA GLN A 40 -7.37 -0.32 15.14
C GLN A 40 -7.35 1.08 14.54
N VAL A 41 -7.94 1.24 13.36
CA VAL A 41 -8.26 2.53 12.76
C VAL A 41 -9.76 2.76 12.84
N TYR A 42 -10.20 3.98 13.13
CA TYR A 42 -11.61 4.29 13.30
C TYR A 42 -11.90 5.78 13.02
N PHE A 43 -13.16 6.11 12.78
CA PHE A 43 -13.60 7.49 12.69
C PHE A 43 -13.82 8.06 14.11
N LEU A 44 -13.21 9.20 14.37
CA LEU A 44 -13.58 10.08 15.50
C LEU A 44 -14.79 10.92 15.10
N SER A 45 -14.82 11.38 13.85
CA SER A 45 -15.92 12.07 13.19
C SER A 45 -15.89 11.77 11.69
N PRO A 46 -17.02 11.62 11.01
CA PRO A 46 -18.39 11.57 11.51
C PRO A 46 -18.75 10.23 12.18
N THR A 47 -19.88 10.18 12.84
CA THR A 47 -20.48 8.94 13.34
C THR A 47 -21.37 8.29 12.27
N ASN A 48 -21.57 6.98 12.40
CA ASN A 48 -22.47 6.25 11.50
C ASN A 48 -23.90 6.79 11.60
N GLY A 49 -24.53 7.03 10.43
CA GLY A 49 -25.88 7.60 10.31
C GLY A 49 -25.94 9.13 10.46
N GLN A 50 -24.80 9.81 10.55
CA GLN A 50 -24.78 11.28 10.67
C GLN A 50 -25.30 11.95 9.39
N VAL A 51 -26.10 12.99 9.55
CA VAL A 51 -26.69 13.78 8.46
C VAL A 51 -26.03 15.15 8.41
N PHE A 52 -25.65 15.59 7.23
CA PHE A 52 -25.07 16.91 6.95
C PHE A 52 -25.96 17.68 5.96
N ASN A 53 -25.91 18.99 6.02
CA ASN A 53 -26.59 19.85 5.07
C ASN A 53 -25.60 20.37 4.01
N THR A 54 -26.03 20.42 2.75
CA THR A 54 -25.23 20.98 1.63
C THR A 54 -24.90 22.47 1.81
N ALA A 55 -25.61 23.16 2.72
CA ALA A 55 -25.33 24.56 3.04
C ALA A 55 -23.98 24.77 3.77
N ASP A 56 -23.36 23.71 4.27
CA ASP A 56 -22.03 23.77 4.88
C ASP A 56 -20.97 23.88 3.78
N SER A 57 -20.74 25.12 3.32
CA SER A 57 -19.82 25.45 2.20
C SER A 57 -18.38 24.94 2.40
N ASP A 58 -17.98 24.67 3.65
CA ASP A 58 -16.64 24.26 4.01
C ASP A 58 -16.39 22.74 3.88
N GLY A 59 -17.43 21.97 3.49
CA GLY A 59 -17.37 20.52 3.41
C GLY A 59 -17.44 19.80 4.76
N ILE A 60 -17.45 18.48 4.71
CA ILE A 60 -17.60 17.59 5.88
C ILE A 60 -16.25 17.41 6.54
N ALA A 61 -16.14 17.72 7.82
CA ALA A 61 -14.95 17.43 8.62
C ALA A 61 -14.90 15.94 8.96
N ILE A 62 -13.77 15.33 8.66
CA ILE A 62 -13.50 13.92 8.97
C ILE A 62 -12.26 13.85 9.85
N GLU A 63 -12.36 13.15 10.97
CA GLU A 63 -11.26 12.93 11.90
C GLU A 63 -11.00 11.45 12.07
N PHE A 64 -9.72 11.06 12.04
CA PHE A 64 -9.27 9.68 12.10
C PHE A 64 -8.63 9.37 13.44
N GLY A 65 -8.97 8.21 14.01
CA GLY A 65 -8.33 7.65 15.17
C GLY A 65 -7.51 6.41 14.81
N LEU A 66 -6.40 6.22 15.51
CA LEU A 66 -5.54 5.05 15.38
C LEU A 66 -5.05 4.60 16.76
N ASN A 67 -5.24 3.32 17.08
CA ASN A 67 -4.71 2.68 18.28
C ASN A 67 -3.79 1.53 17.89
N GLY A 68 -2.86 1.20 18.77
CA GLY A 68 -1.92 0.08 18.61
C GLY A 68 -0.81 0.29 17.59
N MET A 69 -0.86 1.38 16.83
CA MET A 69 0.16 1.77 15.84
C MET A 69 0.37 3.28 15.87
N LYS A 70 1.38 3.75 15.13
CA LYS A 70 1.71 5.18 14.99
C LYS A 70 1.35 5.68 13.60
N VAL A 71 0.94 6.93 13.50
CA VAL A 71 0.83 7.61 12.20
C VAL A 71 2.22 8.02 11.75
N SER A 72 2.56 7.71 10.51
CA SER A 72 3.85 8.05 9.88
C SER A 72 3.63 8.50 8.44
N PRO A 73 4.40 9.45 7.93
CA PRO A 73 4.34 9.83 6.53
C PRO A 73 4.67 8.66 5.57
N ALA A 74 4.08 8.70 4.37
CA ALA A 74 4.47 7.82 3.27
C ALA A 74 5.95 7.97 2.94
N GLY A 75 6.58 6.89 2.46
CA GLY A 75 8.01 6.86 2.15
C GLY A 75 8.93 6.66 3.36
N LEU A 76 8.42 6.79 4.58
CA LEU A 76 9.20 6.62 5.80
C LEU A 76 8.86 5.27 6.47
N ALA A 77 9.78 4.30 6.36
CA ALA A 77 9.63 2.96 6.96
C ALA A 77 9.89 3.01 8.48
N VAL A 78 8.81 3.17 9.25
CA VAL A 78 8.85 3.14 10.72
C VAL A 78 8.11 1.88 11.20
N PRO A 79 8.68 1.10 12.13
CA PRO A 79 7.98 -0.06 12.68
C PRO A 79 6.64 0.31 13.33
N ASP A 80 5.64 -0.56 13.16
CA ASP A 80 4.28 -0.41 13.71
C ASP A 80 3.66 0.95 13.38
N SER A 81 3.79 1.37 12.12
CA SER A 81 3.28 2.64 11.66
C SER A 81 2.69 2.58 10.26
N GLY A 82 1.87 3.57 9.94
CA GLY A 82 1.29 3.74 8.62
C GLY A 82 0.62 5.11 8.47
N HIS A 83 -0.01 5.31 7.32
CA HIS A 83 -0.78 6.51 7.04
C HIS A 83 -2.20 6.15 6.56
N HIS A 84 -3.11 7.07 6.78
CA HIS A 84 -4.51 6.85 6.50
C HIS A 84 -4.83 6.92 5.00
N HIS A 85 -5.76 6.08 4.57
CA HIS A 85 -6.50 6.20 3.33
C HIS A 85 -7.98 6.20 3.64
N LEU A 86 -8.76 7.01 2.94
CA LEU A 86 -10.21 7.06 3.06
C LEU A 86 -10.83 6.51 1.77
N LEU A 87 -11.58 5.43 1.92
CA LEU A 87 -12.38 4.83 0.86
C LEU A 87 -13.77 5.45 0.86
N ILE A 88 -14.24 5.91 -0.30
CA ILE A 88 -15.52 6.59 -0.48
C ILE A 88 -16.34 5.80 -1.48
N ASN A 89 -17.54 5.34 -1.10
CA ASN A 89 -18.50 4.66 -1.98
C ASN A 89 -17.93 3.44 -2.72
N MET A 90 -16.96 2.75 -2.11
CA MET A 90 -16.42 1.53 -2.70
C MET A 90 -17.44 0.38 -2.61
N ASN A 91 -17.79 -0.21 -3.73
CA ASN A 91 -18.61 -1.43 -3.78
C ASN A 91 -17.78 -2.68 -3.49
N GLU A 92 -16.55 -2.68 -3.98
CA GLU A 92 -15.55 -3.74 -3.77
C GLU A 92 -14.27 -3.12 -3.24
N LEU A 93 -13.61 -3.81 -2.32
CA LEU A 93 -12.31 -3.36 -1.82
C LEU A 93 -11.24 -3.51 -2.90
N PRO A 94 -10.26 -2.61 -2.95
CA PRO A 94 -9.10 -2.79 -3.79
C PRO A 94 -8.29 -4.02 -3.33
N ASP A 95 -7.38 -4.49 -4.17
CA ASP A 95 -6.44 -5.56 -3.79
C ASP A 95 -5.54 -5.10 -2.63
N LEU A 96 -5.82 -5.63 -1.44
CA LEU A 96 -5.12 -5.25 -0.20
C LEU A 96 -3.69 -5.79 -0.11
N THR A 97 -3.24 -6.56 -1.11
CA THR A 97 -1.86 -7.05 -1.20
C THR A 97 -0.97 -6.14 -2.03
N LYS A 98 -1.53 -5.08 -2.60
CA LYS A 98 -0.86 -4.11 -3.48
C LYS A 98 -0.98 -2.69 -2.94
N PRO A 99 -0.16 -1.76 -3.44
CA PRO A 99 -0.33 -0.35 -3.14
C PRO A 99 -1.75 0.11 -3.50
N LEU A 100 -2.39 0.79 -2.55
CA LEU A 100 -3.73 1.35 -2.76
C LEU A 100 -3.69 2.39 -3.89
N PRO A 101 -4.62 2.32 -4.87
CA PRO A 101 -4.65 3.27 -5.96
C PRO A 101 -5.07 4.66 -5.45
N ALA A 102 -4.48 5.72 -5.98
CA ALA A 102 -4.99 7.07 -5.77
C ALA A 102 -6.13 7.35 -6.77
N SER A 103 -7.30 7.73 -6.26
CA SER A 103 -8.50 8.04 -7.07
C SER A 103 -9.45 8.93 -6.29
N ASP A 104 -10.54 9.38 -6.92
CA ASP A 104 -11.60 10.13 -6.24
C ASP A 104 -12.33 9.29 -5.16
N GLN A 105 -12.24 7.97 -5.25
CA GLN A 105 -12.81 7.05 -4.26
C GLN A 105 -11.78 6.57 -3.22
N VAL A 106 -10.50 6.84 -3.40
CA VAL A 106 -9.41 6.45 -2.47
C VAL A 106 -8.53 7.66 -2.21
N LEU A 107 -8.84 8.38 -1.15
CA LEU A 107 -8.07 9.56 -0.75
C LEU A 107 -6.87 9.15 0.10
N HIS A 108 -5.73 9.72 -0.20
CA HIS A 108 -4.44 9.41 0.39
C HIS A 108 -3.93 10.52 1.32
N PHE A 109 -3.56 10.17 2.55
CA PHE A 109 -3.09 11.11 3.58
C PHE A 109 -1.60 10.89 3.91
N GLY A 110 -0.78 10.92 2.87
CA GLY A 110 0.63 10.54 2.91
C GLY A 110 1.57 11.47 3.69
N LYS A 111 1.09 12.59 4.22
CA LYS A 111 1.87 13.46 5.12
C LYS A 111 1.64 13.13 6.60
N GLY A 112 0.89 12.06 6.90
CA GLY A 112 0.52 11.71 8.28
C GLY A 112 -0.63 12.53 8.84
N GLN A 113 -1.53 13.02 7.97
CA GLN A 113 -2.72 13.74 8.41
C GLN A 113 -3.66 12.80 9.18
N THR A 114 -4.29 13.33 10.21
CA THR A 114 -5.31 12.65 11.04
C THR A 114 -6.70 13.25 10.89
N ASN A 115 -6.85 14.22 10.00
CA ASN A 115 -8.13 14.83 9.66
C ASN A 115 -8.12 15.38 8.23
N THR A 116 -9.31 15.64 7.72
CA THR A 116 -9.51 16.26 6.41
C THR A 116 -10.88 16.92 6.34
N ARG A 117 -11.12 17.67 5.27
CA ARG A 117 -12.44 18.09 4.84
C ARG A 117 -12.70 17.59 3.43
N ILE A 118 -13.86 17.01 3.18
CA ILE A 118 -14.28 16.53 1.89
C ILE A 118 -15.62 17.15 1.49
N GLN A 119 -15.82 17.29 0.19
CA GLN A 119 -17.12 17.67 -0.36
C GLN A 119 -17.74 16.45 -1.05
N LEU A 120 -18.98 16.16 -0.70
CA LEU A 120 -19.74 15.08 -1.29
C LEU A 120 -21.07 15.64 -1.81
N PRO A 121 -21.59 15.15 -2.93
CA PRO A 121 -22.90 15.56 -3.43
C PRO A 121 -24.01 15.10 -2.49
N PRO A 122 -25.23 15.66 -2.61
CA PRO A 122 -26.39 15.16 -1.89
C PRO A 122 -26.61 13.66 -2.11
N GLY A 123 -26.96 12.96 -1.04
CA GLY A 123 -27.21 11.51 -1.06
C GLY A 123 -26.53 10.76 0.09
N SER A 124 -26.66 9.44 0.04
CA SER A 124 -26.05 8.52 1.00
C SER A 124 -24.64 8.14 0.56
N HIS A 125 -23.68 8.18 1.49
CA HIS A 125 -22.28 7.89 1.22
C HIS A 125 -21.73 6.89 2.24
N ARG A 126 -20.93 5.95 1.74
CA ARG A 126 -20.21 4.95 2.54
C ARG A 126 -18.76 5.36 2.66
N LEU A 127 -18.26 5.39 3.88
CA LEU A 127 -16.88 5.75 4.20
C LEU A 127 -16.21 4.63 4.97
N GLN A 128 -14.95 4.35 4.64
CA GLN A 128 -14.13 3.38 5.37
C GLN A 128 -12.66 3.82 5.40
N LEU A 129 -11.98 3.61 6.52
CA LEU A 129 -10.56 3.88 6.65
C LEU A 129 -9.74 2.61 6.45
N VAL A 130 -8.58 2.76 5.82
CA VAL A 130 -7.55 1.72 5.68
C VAL A 130 -6.20 2.34 6.02
N LEU A 131 -5.39 1.64 6.81
CA LEU A 131 -4.03 2.06 7.09
C LEU A 131 -3.08 1.38 6.10
N GLY A 132 -2.33 2.19 5.34
CA GLY A 132 -1.27 1.74 4.44
C GLY A 132 0.11 1.92 5.05
N ASN A 133 1.04 1.04 4.74
CA ASN A 133 2.45 1.16 5.14
C ASN A 133 3.17 2.26 4.31
N HIS A 134 4.47 2.42 4.50
CA HIS A 134 5.28 3.46 3.84
C HIS A 134 5.25 3.41 2.30
N VAL A 135 4.86 2.29 1.68
CA VAL A 135 4.69 2.13 0.23
C VAL A 135 3.22 1.94 -0.18
N HIS A 136 2.28 2.37 0.67
CA HIS A 136 0.82 2.36 0.42
C HIS A 136 0.18 0.97 0.42
N ILE A 137 0.90 -0.08 0.79
CA ILE A 137 0.33 -1.43 0.88
C ILE A 137 -0.34 -1.57 2.25
N PRO A 138 -1.61 -2.03 2.32
CA PRO A 138 -2.25 -2.36 3.58
C PRO A 138 -1.46 -3.38 4.39
N HIS A 139 -1.53 -3.29 5.71
CA HIS A 139 -0.88 -4.26 6.61
C HIS A 139 -1.52 -5.65 6.52
N ASN A 140 -0.84 -6.66 7.02
CA ASN A 140 -1.38 -8.02 7.14
C ASN A 140 -1.31 -8.51 8.59
N PRO A 141 -2.48 -8.74 9.26
CA PRO A 141 -3.85 -8.49 8.79
C PRO A 141 -4.13 -7.01 8.50
N PRO A 142 -5.10 -6.69 7.59
CA PRO A 142 -5.41 -5.32 7.25
C PRO A 142 -5.96 -4.53 8.44
N VAL A 143 -5.45 -3.32 8.66
CA VAL A 143 -5.97 -2.41 9.67
C VAL A 143 -7.01 -1.51 9.01
N MET A 144 -8.28 -1.85 9.22
CA MET A 144 -9.43 -1.20 8.57
C MET A 144 -10.49 -0.83 9.59
N SER A 145 -11.18 0.28 9.35
CA SER A 145 -12.35 0.66 10.15
C SER A 145 -13.59 -0.16 9.76
N LYS A 146 -14.61 -0.11 10.60
CA LYS A 146 -15.96 -0.40 10.14
C LYS A 146 -16.35 0.61 9.06
N VAL A 147 -17.19 0.16 8.12
CA VAL A 147 -17.85 1.08 7.18
C VAL A 147 -18.85 1.92 7.99
N ILE A 148 -18.86 3.21 7.75
CA ILE A 148 -19.92 4.10 8.23
C ILE A 148 -20.70 4.64 7.04
N GLU A 149 -21.98 4.93 7.26
CA GLU A 149 -22.85 5.59 6.29
C GLU A 149 -23.20 6.99 6.80
N ILE A 150 -23.14 7.96 5.92
CA ILE A 150 -23.56 9.35 6.18
C ILE A 150 -24.52 9.82 5.10
N GLU A 151 -25.32 10.81 5.39
CA GLU A 151 -26.28 11.39 4.45
C GLU A 151 -26.02 12.89 4.27
N ILE A 152 -26.02 13.34 3.03
CA ILE A 152 -25.93 14.76 2.65
C ILE A 152 -27.28 15.22 2.10
N LYS A 153 -27.86 16.27 2.71
CA LYS A 153 -29.17 16.86 2.33
C LYS A 153 -29.03 18.25 1.77
#